data_920daab79ea4effd6ba7821e48840c78
#
_entry.id   920daab79ea4effd6ba7821e48840c78
#
_cell.length_a   1.000
_cell.length_b   1.000
_cell.length_c   1.000
_cell.angle_alpha   90.00
_cell.angle_beta   90.00
_cell.angle_gamma   90.00
#
_symmetry.space_group_name_H-M   'P 1'
#
loop_
_entity.id
_entity.type
_entity.pdbx_description
1 polymer ?
#
loop_
_entity_poly.entity_id
_entity_poly.type
_entity_poly.pdbx_seq_one_letter_code
_entity_poly.pdbx_strand_id
1 'polypeptide(L)'
;IEDITLNEIRSLNNSDIYSFIFFLAESHYQNNSRVIKIEHLKTFFDYLFNIKHTIFKEPFKKINSERKLEKKLPNYLSLDEAKRLINLYENSTDEIEIRDNAMLHIFLNCGLRLSEIKNLNIEDINLDDNKFTIIGKGNKERTNYLNKKTKDALIKYLKIRDNSHDNNKKRNNALFLTFYGYRMSQFTINKIVKRAYRKAELDENVYTVHTLRHTCATLLYRSGVNIKTIQELLGHVHIDTTEIYTHLDNQEVKDVMFEHPLAQFKMEDALAYCA
;
A
#
# COMPACT_ATOMS: atom_id res chain seq x y z
N ILE A 1 0.92 -30.15 18.97
CA ILE A 1 2.23 -29.57 18.54
C ILE A 1 3.18 -29.97 19.64
N GLU A 2 4.12 -30.91 19.36
CA GLU A 2 5.20 -31.22 20.29
C GLU A 2 6.11 -29.99 20.42
N ASP A 3 6.50 -29.67 21.66
CA ASP A 3 7.38 -28.54 21.94
C ASP A 3 8.79 -28.86 21.43
N ILE A 4 9.25 -28.09 20.44
CA ILE A 4 10.61 -28.22 19.89
C ILE A 4 11.63 -27.74 20.93
N THR A 5 12.54 -28.62 21.31
CA THR A 5 13.57 -28.31 22.29
C THR A 5 14.78 -27.60 21.65
N LEU A 6 15.55 -26.91 22.49
CA LEU A 6 16.77 -26.24 22.05
C LEU A 6 17.84 -27.24 21.53
N ASN A 7 17.85 -28.46 22.06
CA ASN A 7 18.76 -29.52 21.63
C ASN A 7 18.42 -30.03 20.23
N GLU A 8 17.13 -30.15 19.89
CA GLU A 8 16.68 -30.49 18.53
C GLU A 8 17.07 -29.42 17.52
N ILE A 9 16.92 -28.12 17.89
CA ILE A 9 17.38 -27.01 17.04
C ILE A 9 18.89 -27.07 16.83
N ARG A 10 19.69 -27.41 17.87
CA ARG A 10 21.14 -27.53 17.78
C ARG A 10 21.62 -28.73 16.94
N SER A 11 20.80 -29.77 16.85
CA SER A 11 21.11 -30.95 16.05
C SER A 11 20.87 -30.77 14.56
N LEU A 12 20.11 -29.76 14.16
CA LEU A 12 19.81 -29.48 12.77
C LEU A 12 21.07 -29.22 11.94
N ASN A 13 21.09 -29.80 10.77
CA ASN A 13 22.20 -29.71 9.83
C ASN A 13 21.70 -29.28 8.44
N ASN A 14 22.61 -29.11 7.49
CA ASN A 14 22.28 -28.70 6.14
C ASN A 14 21.29 -29.65 5.42
N SER A 15 21.35 -30.96 5.72
CA SER A 15 20.47 -31.96 5.11
C SER A 15 19.00 -31.71 5.54
N ASP A 16 18.78 -31.37 6.81
CA ASP A 16 17.44 -31.06 7.32
C ASP A 16 16.85 -29.83 6.64
N ILE A 17 17.70 -28.80 6.43
CA ILE A 17 17.29 -27.59 5.71
C ILE A 17 16.97 -27.89 4.24
N TYR A 18 17.77 -28.74 3.57
CA TYR A 18 17.45 -29.15 2.19
C TYR A 18 16.16 -29.97 2.12
N SER A 19 15.91 -30.85 3.09
CA SER A 19 14.66 -31.59 3.21
C SER A 19 13.46 -30.66 3.38
N PHE A 20 13.58 -29.60 4.18
CA PHE A 20 12.55 -28.58 4.33
C PHE A 20 12.34 -27.78 3.03
N ILE A 21 13.41 -27.39 2.34
CA ILE A 21 13.31 -26.68 1.04
C ILE A 21 12.62 -27.57 0.01
N PHE A 22 12.94 -28.85 -0.03
CA PHE A 22 12.29 -29.84 -0.90
C PHE A 22 10.83 -30.00 -0.57
N PHE A 23 10.47 -30.15 0.71
CA PHE A 23 9.08 -30.17 1.18
C PHE A 23 8.31 -28.92 0.73
N LEU A 24 8.91 -27.72 0.85
CA LEU A 24 8.30 -26.48 0.35
C LEU A 24 8.14 -26.49 -1.17
N ALA A 25 9.04 -27.15 -1.90
CA ALA A 25 8.97 -27.26 -3.36
C ALA A 25 7.81 -28.19 -3.82
N GLU A 26 7.57 -29.27 -3.09
CA GLU A 26 6.46 -30.18 -3.35
C GLU A 26 5.10 -29.66 -2.84
N SER A 27 5.14 -28.74 -1.89
CA SER A 27 3.93 -28.11 -1.37
C SER A 27 3.29 -27.18 -2.39
N HIS A 28 1.98 -26.99 -2.33
CA HIS A 28 1.22 -26.09 -3.23
C HIS A 28 1.45 -24.59 -2.97
N TYR A 29 2.55 -24.22 -2.30
CA TYR A 29 2.91 -22.82 -2.11
C TYR A 29 3.40 -22.16 -3.39
N GLN A 30 2.99 -20.91 -3.61
CA GLN A 30 3.56 -20.08 -4.68
C GLN A 30 5.04 -19.82 -4.44
N ASN A 31 5.82 -19.65 -5.52
CA ASN A 31 7.28 -19.47 -5.46
C ASN A 31 7.71 -18.38 -4.46
N ASN A 32 7.07 -17.20 -4.51
CA ASN A 32 7.35 -16.11 -3.59
C ASN A 32 7.11 -16.48 -2.11
N SER A 33 6.06 -17.27 -1.83
CA SER A 33 5.78 -17.74 -0.46
C SER A 33 6.86 -18.70 0.05
N ARG A 34 7.41 -19.55 -0.84
CA ARG A 34 8.53 -20.45 -0.50
C ARG A 34 9.78 -19.66 -0.15
N VAL A 35 10.14 -18.69 -1.00
CA VAL A 35 11.32 -17.82 -0.76
C VAL A 35 11.20 -17.09 0.57
N ILE A 36 10.06 -16.49 0.86
CA ILE A 36 9.82 -15.77 2.11
C ILE A 36 9.94 -16.71 3.33
N LYS A 37 9.42 -17.93 3.26
CA LYS A 37 9.55 -18.92 4.35
C LYS A 37 11.00 -19.30 4.60
N ILE A 38 11.80 -19.48 3.54
CA ILE A 38 13.23 -19.80 3.62
C ILE A 38 14.00 -18.62 4.23
N GLU A 39 13.72 -17.39 3.80
CA GLU A 39 14.36 -16.19 4.34
C GLU A 39 14.04 -15.95 5.83
N HIS A 40 12.77 -16.19 6.23
CA HIS A 40 12.41 -16.10 7.65
C HIS A 40 13.16 -17.14 8.50
N LEU A 41 13.26 -18.38 8.00
CA LEU A 41 13.97 -19.43 8.69
C LEU A 41 15.48 -19.09 8.77
N LYS A 42 16.07 -18.61 7.69
CA LYS A 42 17.46 -18.12 7.66
C LYS A 42 17.70 -17.04 8.72
N THR A 43 16.84 -16.00 8.73
CA THR A 43 16.93 -14.90 9.70
C THR A 43 16.85 -15.40 11.15
N PHE A 44 15.99 -16.39 11.40
CA PHE A 44 15.88 -17.01 12.72
C PHE A 44 17.18 -17.72 13.16
N PHE A 45 17.78 -18.52 12.26
CA PHE A 45 19.06 -19.19 12.56
C PHE A 45 20.23 -18.22 12.67
N ASP A 46 20.26 -17.17 11.85
CA ASP A 46 21.25 -16.09 11.97
C ASP A 46 21.14 -15.39 13.33
N TYR A 47 19.93 -15.18 13.83
CA TYR A 47 19.71 -14.63 15.16
C TYR A 47 20.22 -15.57 16.27
N LEU A 48 19.92 -16.86 16.19
CA LEU A 48 20.38 -17.85 17.17
C LEU A 48 21.89 -17.99 17.15
N PHE A 49 22.53 -17.91 16.01
CA PHE A 49 23.99 -18.03 15.87
C PHE A 49 24.71 -16.75 16.28
N ASN A 50 24.37 -15.61 15.66
CA ASN A 50 25.13 -14.36 15.79
C ASN A 50 24.78 -13.54 17.03
N ILE A 51 23.55 -13.61 17.53
CA ILE A 51 23.07 -12.73 18.61
C ILE A 51 22.94 -13.51 19.93
N LYS A 52 22.27 -14.65 19.87
CA LYS A 52 22.05 -15.46 21.09
C LYS A 52 23.17 -16.44 21.40
N HIS A 53 24.04 -16.74 20.43
CA HIS A 53 25.11 -17.73 20.56
C HIS A 53 24.64 -19.09 21.10
N THR A 54 23.39 -19.46 20.76
CA THR A 54 22.75 -20.68 21.25
C THR A 54 23.00 -21.88 20.36
N ILE A 55 23.43 -21.66 19.13
CA ILE A 55 23.86 -22.70 18.18
C ILE A 55 25.30 -22.45 17.76
N PHE A 56 26.05 -23.53 17.49
CA PHE A 56 27.50 -23.47 17.19
C PHE A 56 27.79 -23.60 15.68
N LYS A 57 26.77 -23.92 14.87
CA LYS A 57 26.87 -24.05 13.41
C LYS A 57 25.79 -23.22 12.76
N GLU A 58 26.14 -22.57 11.67
CA GLU A 58 25.23 -21.79 10.84
C GLU A 58 24.68 -22.71 9.72
N PRO A 59 23.47 -23.27 9.87
CA PRO A 59 22.97 -24.30 8.93
C PRO A 59 22.65 -23.75 7.54
N PHE A 60 22.59 -22.42 7.39
CA PHE A 60 22.33 -21.75 6.10
C PHE A 60 23.56 -21.22 5.39
N LYS A 61 24.77 -21.34 5.96
CA LYS A 61 26.02 -20.73 5.44
C LYS A 61 26.34 -21.10 3.98
N LYS A 62 25.87 -22.26 3.49
CA LYS A 62 26.11 -22.75 2.14
C LYS A 62 24.82 -22.77 1.26
N ILE A 63 23.72 -22.28 1.76
CA ILE A 63 22.45 -22.30 1.05
C ILE A 63 22.29 -20.96 0.33
N ASN A 64 22.54 -20.94 -0.96
CA ASN A 64 22.22 -19.79 -1.81
C ASN A 64 20.70 -19.71 -1.98
N SER A 65 20.08 -18.75 -1.31
CA SER A 65 18.66 -18.42 -1.46
C SER A 65 18.40 -17.53 -2.69
N GLU A 66 19.33 -17.49 -3.66
CA GLU A 66 19.27 -16.62 -4.84
C GLU A 66 18.18 -16.96 -5.87
N ARG A 67 17.03 -17.44 -5.46
CA ARG A 67 15.86 -17.34 -6.31
C ARG A 67 15.27 -15.95 -6.13
N LYS A 68 15.64 -15.02 -7.03
CA LYS A 68 15.02 -13.69 -7.12
C LYS A 68 13.50 -13.85 -7.05
N LEU A 69 12.88 -13.12 -6.13
CA LEU A 69 11.43 -12.97 -6.11
C LEU A 69 10.99 -12.47 -7.48
N GLU A 70 10.07 -13.17 -8.12
CA GLU A 70 9.46 -12.66 -9.34
C GLU A 70 8.72 -11.37 -8.99
N LYS A 71 9.22 -10.23 -9.46
CA LYS A 71 8.54 -8.95 -9.33
C LYS A 71 7.34 -8.94 -10.29
N LYS A 72 6.20 -9.47 -9.85
CA LYS A 72 4.95 -9.25 -10.58
C LYS A 72 4.57 -7.79 -10.44
N LEU A 73 4.23 -7.15 -11.56
CA LEU A 73 3.67 -5.81 -11.53
C LEU A 73 2.40 -5.81 -10.65
N PRO A 74 2.26 -4.85 -9.74
CA PRO A 74 1.10 -4.81 -8.87
C PRO A 74 -0.17 -4.51 -9.68
N ASN A 75 -1.26 -5.19 -9.35
CA ASN A 75 -2.56 -4.87 -9.92
C ASN A 75 -2.99 -3.48 -9.48
N TYR A 76 -3.54 -2.71 -10.41
CA TYR A 76 -4.15 -1.40 -10.16
C TYR A 76 -5.46 -1.30 -10.96
N LEU A 77 -6.36 -0.41 -10.53
CA LEU A 77 -7.60 -0.13 -11.21
C LEU A 77 -7.35 0.84 -12.37
N SER A 78 -7.98 0.59 -13.50
CA SER A 78 -8.08 1.60 -14.56
C SER A 78 -8.79 2.86 -14.04
N LEU A 79 -8.68 3.97 -14.77
CA LEU A 79 -9.33 5.23 -14.39
C LEU A 79 -10.86 5.06 -14.27
N ASP A 80 -11.47 4.28 -15.17
CA ASP A 80 -12.92 4.08 -15.17
C ASP A 80 -13.37 3.16 -14.03
N GLU A 81 -12.60 2.12 -13.71
CA GLU A 81 -12.84 1.29 -12.53
C GLU A 81 -12.70 2.08 -11.23
N ALA A 82 -11.67 2.94 -11.12
CA ALA A 82 -11.49 3.82 -9.98
C ALA A 82 -12.64 4.83 -9.83
N LYS A 83 -13.13 5.40 -10.96
CA LYS A 83 -14.30 6.27 -10.96
C LYS A 83 -15.57 5.54 -10.52
N ARG A 84 -15.82 4.33 -11.02
CA ARG A 84 -16.97 3.51 -10.58
C ARG A 84 -16.93 3.27 -9.07
N LEU A 85 -15.76 2.93 -8.55
CA LEU A 85 -15.59 2.63 -7.13
C LEU A 85 -15.77 3.87 -6.26
N ILE A 86 -15.20 5.03 -6.63
CA ILE A 86 -15.25 6.24 -5.82
C ILE A 86 -16.65 6.89 -5.83
N ASN A 87 -17.42 6.72 -6.89
CA ASN A 87 -18.76 7.26 -7.03
C ASN A 87 -19.85 6.30 -6.48
N LEU A 88 -19.46 5.10 -6.05
CA LEU A 88 -20.39 4.04 -5.62
C LEU A 88 -21.41 4.49 -4.58
N TYR A 89 -20.99 5.35 -3.66
CA TYR A 89 -21.80 5.83 -2.54
C TYR A 89 -21.99 7.37 -2.54
N GLU A 90 -21.73 8.05 -3.65
CA GLU A 90 -21.74 9.53 -3.72
C GLU A 90 -23.09 10.12 -3.27
N ASN A 91 -24.21 9.51 -3.69
CA ASN A 91 -25.56 9.96 -3.40
C ASN A 91 -26.22 9.18 -2.25
N SER A 92 -25.48 8.34 -1.52
CA SER A 92 -26.05 7.58 -0.43
C SER A 92 -26.45 8.47 0.75
N THR A 93 -27.57 8.09 1.40
CA THR A 93 -28.06 8.65 2.67
C THR A 93 -27.82 7.71 3.85
N ASP A 94 -27.34 6.48 3.60
CA ASP A 94 -27.00 5.52 4.63
C ASP A 94 -25.68 5.91 5.32
N GLU A 95 -25.70 5.98 6.66
CA GLU A 95 -24.55 6.42 7.45
C GLU A 95 -23.30 5.54 7.25
N ILE A 96 -23.51 4.23 7.06
CA ILE A 96 -22.43 3.26 6.85
C ILE A 96 -21.80 3.49 5.48
N GLU A 97 -22.61 3.71 4.44
CA GLU A 97 -22.13 3.97 3.10
C GLU A 97 -21.44 5.33 2.97
N ILE A 98 -21.94 6.36 3.65
CA ILE A 98 -21.30 7.69 3.71
C ILE A 98 -19.91 7.58 4.36
N ARG A 99 -19.79 6.82 5.45
CA ARG A 99 -18.48 6.53 6.07
C ARG A 99 -17.55 5.80 5.11
N ASP A 100 -18.05 4.74 4.49
CA ASP A 100 -17.29 3.91 3.57
C ASP A 100 -16.83 4.71 2.33
N ASN A 101 -17.67 5.63 1.85
CA ASN A 101 -17.32 6.57 0.78
C ASN A 101 -16.14 7.46 1.17
N ALA A 102 -16.20 8.09 2.34
CA ALA A 102 -15.08 8.91 2.83
C ALA A 102 -13.77 8.11 2.94
N MET A 103 -13.85 6.86 3.38
CA MET A 103 -12.70 5.96 3.45
C MET A 103 -12.13 5.62 2.06
N LEU A 104 -12.99 5.32 1.07
CA LEU A 104 -12.57 5.05 -0.30
C LEU A 104 -11.90 6.27 -0.95
N HIS A 105 -12.43 7.48 -0.69
CA HIS A 105 -11.81 8.72 -1.14
C HIS A 105 -10.39 8.91 -0.59
N ILE A 106 -10.17 8.63 0.69
CA ILE A 106 -8.82 8.70 1.29
C ILE A 106 -7.89 7.66 0.67
N PHE A 107 -8.35 6.41 0.47
CA PHE A 107 -7.54 5.39 -0.16
C PHE A 107 -7.11 5.76 -1.58
N LEU A 108 -8.06 6.17 -2.42
CA LEU A 108 -7.82 6.41 -3.85
C LEU A 108 -7.14 7.74 -4.15
N ASN A 109 -7.41 8.79 -3.37
CA ASN A 109 -6.85 10.12 -3.64
C ASN A 109 -5.57 10.41 -2.82
N CYS A 110 -5.43 9.80 -1.63
CA CYS A 110 -4.30 10.06 -0.74
C CYS A 110 -3.34 8.87 -0.63
N GLY A 111 -3.71 7.70 -1.14
CA GLY A 111 -2.84 6.53 -1.23
C GLY A 111 -2.37 5.95 0.12
N LEU A 112 -3.16 6.05 1.18
CA LEU A 112 -2.78 5.58 2.51
C LEU A 112 -2.64 4.05 2.56
N ARG A 113 -1.77 3.59 3.49
CA ARG A 113 -1.72 2.17 3.87
C ARG A 113 -2.90 1.81 4.76
N LEU A 114 -3.30 0.55 4.74
CA LEU A 114 -4.38 0.02 5.60
C LEU A 114 -4.15 0.35 7.09
N SER A 115 -2.91 0.19 7.57
CA SER A 115 -2.55 0.52 8.95
C SER A 115 -2.63 2.02 9.25
N GLU A 116 -2.32 2.86 8.29
CA GLU A 116 -2.39 4.32 8.42
C GLU A 116 -3.85 4.77 8.55
N ILE A 117 -4.75 4.31 7.68
CA ILE A 117 -6.20 4.61 7.80
C ILE A 117 -6.78 4.10 9.12
N LYS A 118 -6.44 2.88 9.54
CA LYS A 118 -6.88 2.34 10.83
C LYS A 118 -6.50 3.27 12.00
N ASN A 119 -5.31 3.86 11.95
CA ASN A 119 -4.76 4.64 13.05
C ASN A 119 -5.12 6.12 13.01
N LEU A 120 -5.67 6.65 11.90
CA LEU A 120 -6.09 8.05 11.81
C LEU A 120 -7.07 8.42 12.92
N ASN A 121 -6.84 9.59 13.49
CA ASN A 121 -7.70 10.24 14.49
C ASN A 121 -8.37 11.47 13.89
N ILE A 122 -9.37 12.00 14.56
CA ILE A 122 -10.04 13.25 14.14
C ILE A 122 -9.06 14.43 14.21
N GLU A 123 -8.25 14.49 15.26
CA GLU A 123 -7.26 15.54 15.49
C GLU A 123 -6.16 15.60 14.42
N ASP A 124 -5.93 14.48 13.71
CA ASP A 124 -4.97 14.44 12.61
C ASP A 124 -5.46 15.23 11.38
N ILE A 125 -6.77 15.52 11.29
CA ILE A 125 -7.41 16.15 10.13
C ILE A 125 -7.56 17.65 10.36
N ASN A 126 -6.96 18.45 9.49
CA ASN A 126 -7.17 19.89 9.42
C ASN A 126 -7.93 20.22 8.11
N LEU A 127 -9.24 20.42 8.25
CA LEU A 127 -10.11 20.72 7.11
C LEU A 127 -9.91 22.16 6.59
N ASP A 128 -9.50 23.09 7.43
CA ASP A 128 -9.30 24.50 7.04
C ASP A 128 -8.10 24.61 6.10
N ASP A 129 -7.00 23.94 6.43
CA ASP A 129 -5.78 23.89 5.62
C ASP A 129 -5.80 22.79 4.53
N ASN A 130 -6.88 22.01 4.42
CA ASN A 130 -6.99 20.86 3.51
C ASN A 130 -5.83 19.86 3.64
N LYS A 131 -5.37 19.60 4.86
CA LYS A 131 -4.26 18.69 5.14
C LYS A 131 -4.55 17.75 6.31
N PHE A 132 -3.76 16.70 6.42
CA PHE A 132 -3.79 15.81 7.56
C PHE A 132 -2.41 15.17 7.79
N THR A 133 -2.16 14.79 9.04
CA THR A 133 -0.90 14.19 9.46
C THR A 133 -1.03 12.69 9.56
N ILE A 134 -0.01 11.97 9.10
CA ILE A 134 0.06 10.51 9.14
C ILE A 134 1.34 10.11 9.87
N ILE A 135 1.20 9.25 10.86
CA ILE A 135 2.31 8.61 11.53
C ILE A 135 2.65 7.31 10.79
N GLY A 136 3.80 7.27 10.14
CA GLY A 136 4.28 6.12 9.37
C GLY A 136 5.14 5.14 10.17
N LYS A 137 5.78 4.20 9.46
CA LYS A 137 6.72 3.24 10.07
C LYS A 137 7.90 3.98 10.73
N GLY A 138 8.21 3.59 11.97
CA GLY A 138 9.29 4.23 12.74
C GLY A 138 8.92 5.57 13.35
N ASN A 139 7.63 5.82 13.57
CA ASN A 139 7.09 7.06 14.17
C ASN A 139 7.45 8.34 13.38
N LYS A 140 7.68 8.19 12.06
CA LYS A 140 7.93 9.34 11.18
C LYS A 140 6.60 9.94 10.74
N GLU A 141 6.43 11.22 11.00
CA GLU A 141 5.27 11.98 10.57
C GLU A 141 5.43 12.46 9.12
N ARG A 142 4.33 12.47 8.38
CA ARG A 142 4.23 13.14 7.09
C ARG A 142 2.88 13.81 6.95
N THR A 143 2.87 14.93 6.27
CA THR A 143 1.65 15.64 5.88
C THR A 143 1.16 15.12 4.54
N ASN A 144 -0.14 14.94 4.42
CA ASN A 144 -0.82 14.67 3.16
C ASN A 144 -1.97 15.68 2.98
N TYR A 145 -2.47 15.84 1.75
CA TYR A 145 -3.42 16.87 1.39
C TYR A 145 -4.75 16.28 0.92
N LEU A 146 -5.82 17.00 1.19
CA LEU A 146 -7.18 16.66 0.80
C LEU A 146 -7.57 17.44 -0.46
N ASN A 147 -7.86 16.74 -1.56
CA ASN A 147 -8.54 17.38 -2.67
C ASN A 147 -10.01 17.67 -2.30
N LYS A 148 -10.66 18.54 -3.08
CA LYS A 148 -12.03 18.98 -2.80
C LYS A 148 -13.00 17.83 -2.58
N LYS A 149 -13.01 16.82 -3.45
CA LYS A 149 -13.92 15.66 -3.32
C LYS A 149 -13.69 14.84 -2.06
N THR A 150 -12.43 14.62 -1.68
CA THR A 150 -12.09 13.91 -0.42
C THR A 150 -12.51 14.73 0.79
N LYS A 151 -12.28 16.04 0.78
CA LYS A 151 -12.73 16.94 1.83
C LYS A 151 -14.25 16.92 1.98
N ASP A 152 -14.99 17.04 0.89
CA ASP A 152 -16.47 17.05 0.91
C ASP A 152 -17.02 15.71 1.46
N ALA A 153 -16.44 14.58 1.04
CA ALA A 153 -16.82 13.25 1.58
C ALA A 153 -16.53 13.13 3.08
N LEU A 154 -15.38 13.64 3.53
CA LEU A 154 -15.03 13.67 4.96
C LEU A 154 -15.98 14.57 5.76
N ILE A 155 -16.32 15.77 5.28
CA ILE A 155 -17.26 16.68 5.95
C ILE A 155 -18.62 16.01 6.07
N LYS A 156 -19.11 15.34 5.00
CA LYS A 156 -20.38 14.60 5.03
C LYS A 156 -20.37 13.52 6.11
N TYR A 157 -19.28 12.75 6.21
CA TYR A 157 -19.12 11.71 7.22
C TYR A 157 -19.01 12.29 8.64
N LEU A 158 -18.19 13.32 8.87
CA LEU A 158 -17.97 13.91 10.19
C LEU A 158 -19.28 14.50 10.76
N LYS A 159 -20.10 15.15 9.95
CA LYS A 159 -21.43 15.64 10.37
C LYS A 159 -22.31 14.51 10.94
N ILE A 160 -22.33 13.35 10.30
CA ILE A 160 -23.10 12.19 10.79
C ILE A 160 -22.49 11.65 12.08
N ARG A 161 -21.17 11.55 12.12
CA ARG A 161 -20.43 11.07 13.29
C ARG A 161 -20.68 11.94 14.51
N ASP A 162 -20.67 13.27 14.35
CA ASP A 162 -20.84 14.24 15.43
C ASP A 162 -22.30 14.32 15.92
N ASN A 163 -23.25 14.13 15.02
CA ASN A 163 -24.68 14.12 15.34
C ASN A 163 -25.16 12.79 15.97
N SER A 164 -24.26 11.80 16.07
CA SER A 164 -24.61 10.54 16.69
C SER A 164 -24.96 10.73 18.16
N HIS A 165 -26.11 10.18 18.57
CA HIS A 165 -26.54 10.14 20.00
C HIS A 165 -25.73 9.12 20.83
N ASP A 166 -24.87 8.29 20.17
CA ASP A 166 -24.03 7.31 20.84
C ASP A 166 -22.82 7.97 21.50
N ASN A 167 -22.82 8.02 22.84
CA ASN A 167 -21.69 8.55 23.61
C ASN A 167 -20.36 7.85 23.34
N ASN A 168 -20.37 6.59 22.93
CA ASN A 168 -19.14 5.87 22.57
C ASN A 168 -18.51 6.46 21.30
N LYS A 169 -19.32 6.84 20.32
CA LYS A 169 -18.83 7.48 19.08
C LYS A 169 -18.20 8.84 19.38
N LYS A 170 -18.80 9.63 20.24
CA LYS A 170 -18.30 10.98 20.62
C LYS A 170 -16.97 10.93 21.40
N ARG A 171 -16.78 9.91 22.23
CA ARG A 171 -15.57 9.77 23.09
C ARG A 171 -14.38 9.12 22.35
N ASN A 172 -14.62 8.47 21.22
CA ASN A 172 -13.56 7.77 20.50
C ASN A 172 -12.86 8.73 19.52
N ASN A 173 -11.56 8.91 19.69
CA ASN A 173 -10.77 9.80 18.84
C ASN A 173 -10.50 9.26 17.43
N ALA A 174 -10.73 7.96 17.17
CA ALA A 174 -10.51 7.39 15.85
C ALA A 174 -11.36 8.07 14.77
N LEU A 175 -10.76 8.38 13.61
CA LEU A 175 -11.49 8.97 12.50
C LEU A 175 -12.63 8.07 12.03
N PHE A 176 -12.36 6.81 11.73
CA PHE A 176 -13.34 5.84 11.26
C PHE A 176 -13.78 4.87 12.34
N LEU A 177 -15.09 4.80 12.56
CA LEU A 177 -15.69 3.96 13.59
C LEU A 177 -16.56 2.86 13.00
N THR A 178 -16.63 1.75 13.72
CA THR A 178 -17.66 0.72 13.51
C THR A 178 -19.05 1.28 13.83
N PHE A 179 -20.10 0.54 13.49
CA PHE A 179 -21.47 0.88 13.90
C PHE A 179 -21.60 1.08 15.41
N TYR A 180 -20.86 0.30 16.19
CA TYR A 180 -20.87 0.33 17.67
C TYR A 180 -19.93 1.39 18.28
N GLY A 181 -19.36 2.30 17.50
CA GLY A 181 -18.52 3.39 18.01
C GLY A 181 -17.08 3.00 18.35
N TYR A 182 -16.58 1.83 17.95
CA TYR A 182 -15.20 1.41 18.18
C TYR A 182 -14.32 1.68 16.96
N ARG A 183 -13.02 1.93 17.19
CA ARG A 183 -12.02 2.00 16.11
C ARG A 183 -12.08 0.73 15.27
N MET A 184 -12.06 0.88 13.95
CA MET A 184 -12.08 -0.26 13.04
C MET A 184 -10.81 -1.08 13.11
N SER A 185 -10.95 -2.41 13.05
CA SER A 185 -9.84 -3.33 12.82
C SER A 185 -9.44 -3.33 11.34
N GLN A 186 -8.19 -3.74 11.04
CA GLN A 186 -7.76 -3.95 9.65
C GLN A 186 -8.65 -4.96 8.91
N PHE A 187 -9.11 -5.99 9.61
CA PHE A 187 -10.03 -6.98 9.07
C PHE A 187 -11.37 -6.35 8.65
N THR A 188 -11.92 -5.46 9.47
CA THR A 188 -13.16 -4.74 9.16
C THR A 188 -12.99 -3.85 7.94
N ILE A 189 -11.89 -3.09 7.86
CA ILE A 189 -11.59 -2.24 6.71
C ILE A 189 -11.44 -3.08 5.42
N ASN A 190 -10.73 -4.22 5.49
CA ASN A 190 -10.62 -5.15 4.35
C ASN A 190 -11.99 -5.64 3.87
N LYS A 191 -12.90 -6.01 4.80
CA LYS A 191 -14.27 -6.42 4.46
C LYS A 191 -15.06 -5.30 3.77
N ILE A 192 -14.91 -4.06 4.22
CA ILE A 192 -15.55 -2.89 3.62
C ILE A 192 -15.07 -2.71 2.17
N VAL A 193 -13.76 -2.71 1.95
CA VAL A 193 -13.17 -2.53 0.62
C VAL A 193 -13.58 -3.68 -0.32
N LYS A 194 -13.55 -4.92 0.14
CA LYS A 194 -14.03 -6.07 -0.64
C LYS A 194 -15.51 -5.94 -1.01
N ARG A 195 -16.36 -5.51 -0.07
CA ARG A 195 -17.77 -5.23 -0.34
C ARG A 195 -17.94 -4.14 -1.41
N ALA A 196 -17.13 -3.08 -1.34
CA ALA A 196 -17.16 -1.99 -2.32
C ALA A 196 -16.73 -2.48 -3.70
N TYR A 197 -15.68 -3.30 -3.81
CA TYR A 197 -15.29 -3.94 -5.07
C TYR A 197 -16.43 -4.75 -5.69
N ARG A 198 -17.06 -5.62 -4.90
CA ARG A 198 -18.18 -6.45 -5.36
C ARG A 198 -19.35 -5.62 -5.85
N LYS A 199 -19.71 -4.53 -5.13
CA LYS A 199 -20.78 -3.61 -5.55
C LYS A 199 -20.42 -2.81 -6.81
N ALA A 200 -19.14 -2.54 -7.04
CA ALA A 200 -18.62 -1.88 -8.24
C ALA A 200 -18.38 -2.84 -9.41
N GLU A 201 -18.77 -4.12 -9.27
CA GLU A 201 -18.54 -5.19 -10.26
C GLU A 201 -17.04 -5.39 -10.58
N LEU A 202 -16.21 -5.32 -9.54
CA LEU A 202 -14.78 -5.56 -9.61
C LEU A 202 -14.42 -6.86 -8.86
N ASP A 203 -13.43 -7.60 -9.36
CA ASP A 203 -13.05 -8.88 -8.73
C ASP A 203 -12.33 -8.67 -7.39
N GLU A 204 -13.02 -8.94 -6.29
CA GLU A 204 -12.51 -8.83 -4.92
C GLU A 204 -11.41 -9.83 -4.56
N ASN A 205 -11.15 -10.83 -5.41
CA ASN A 205 -10.07 -11.79 -5.23
C ASN A 205 -8.76 -11.31 -5.90
N VAL A 206 -8.89 -10.52 -6.98
CA VAL A 206 -7.77 -9.90 -7.69
C VAL A 206 -7.36 -8.61 -7.01
N TYR A 207 -8.33 -7.79 -6.61
CA TYR A 207 -8.09 -6.46 -6.05
C TYR A 207 -8.11 -6.49 -4.51
N THR A 208 -7.08 -5.92 -3.91
CA THR A 208 -6.90 -5.81 -2.46
C THR A 208 -6.93 -4.36 -2.01
N VAL A 209 -6.88 -4.10 -0.68
CA VAL A 209 -6.73 -2.73 -0.17
C VAL A 209 -5.44 -2.08 -0.69
N HIS A 210 -4.35 -2.84 -0.87
CA HIS A 210 -3.11 -2.32 -1.44
C HIS A 210 -3.27 -1.89 -2.90
N THR A 211 -4.19 -2.51 -3.64
CA THR A 211 -4.53 -2.11 -5.01
C THR A 211 -5.00 -0.66 -5.08
N LEU A 212 -5.77 -0.17 -4.11
CA LEU A 212 -6.21 1.23 -4.08
C LEU A 212 -5.03 2.21 -4.01
N ARG A 213 -4.03 1.88 -3.19
CA ARG A 213 -2.81 2.68 -3.10
C ARG A 213 -1.97 2.60 -4.38
N HIS A 214 -1.87 1.42 -4.99
CA HIS A 214 -1.20 1.26 -6.29
C HIS A 214 -1.93 2.04 -7.38
N THR A 215 -3.26 2.05 -7.35
CA THR A 215 -4.09 2.86 -8.25
C THR A 215 -3.81 4.35 -8.08
N CYS A 216 -3.79 4.86 -6.85
CA CYS A 216 -3.44 6.24 -6.55
C CYS A 216 -2.08 6.61 -7.16
N ALA A 217 -1.05 5.80 -6.89
CA ALA A 217 0.30 6.03 -7.41
C ALA A 217 0.35 6.00 -8.95
N THR A 218 -0.28 5.00 -9.56
CA THR A 218 -0.28 4.83 -11.03
C THR A 218 -1.03 5.96 -11.73
N LEU A 219 -2.18 6.38 -11.19
CA LEU A 219 -2.95 7.49 -11.77
C LEU A 219 -2.21 8.82 -11.66
N LEU A 220 -1.53 9.08 -10.52
CA LEU A 220 -0.67 10.27 -10.37
C LEU A 220 0.52 10.23 -11.33
N TYR A 221 1.17 9.08 -11.46
CA TYR A 221 2.28 8.93 -12.40
C TYR A 221 1.84 9.19 -13.84
N ARG A 222 0.73 8.59 -14.28
CA ARG A 222 0.14 8.80 -15.61
C ARG A 222 -0.35 10.23 -15.87
N SER A 223 -0.63 11.00 -14.83
CA SER A 223 -0.94 12.41 -14.96
C SER A 223 0.32 13.32 -14.98
N GLY A 224 1.52 12.73 -15.10
CA GLY A 224 2.78 13.45 -15.23
C GLY A 224 3.38 13.93 -13.90
N VAL A 225 2.90 13.44 -12.74
CA VAL A 225 3.49 13.79 -11.45
C VAL A 225 4.85 13.11 -11.29
N ASN A 226 5.85 13.90 -10.92
CA ASN A 226 7.21 13.40 -10.72
C ASN A 226 7.25 12.26 -9.69
N ILE A 227 8.03 11.21 -9.99
CA ILE A 227 8.15 10.01 -9.16
C ILE A 227 8.59 10.31 -7.71
N LYS A 228 9.46 11.30 -7.49
CA LYS A 228 9.89 11.71 -6.16
C LYS A 228 8.72 12.31 -5.36
N THR A 229 7.89 13.13 -5.99
CA THR A 229 6.69 13.70 -5.36
C THR A 229 5.71 12.59 -4.95
N ILE A 230 5.54 11.57 -5.80
CA ILE A 230 4.72 10.38 -5.48
C ILE A 230 5.31 9.62 -4.28
N GLN A 231 6.64 9.45 -4.23
CA GLN A 231 7.33 8.81 -3.11
C GLN A 231 7.08 9.53 -1.78
N GLU A 232 7.21 10.85 -1.78
CA GLU A 232 6.97 11.68 -0.60
C GLU A 232 5.52 11.58 -0.14
N LEU A 233 4.56 11.73 -1.05
CA LEU A 233 3.13 11.61 -0.78
C LEU A 233 2.79 10.24 -0.16
N LEU A 234 3.33 9.18 -0.73
CA LEU A 234 3.08 7.82 -0.26
C LEU A 234 3.90 7.45 0.99
N GLY A 235 5.01 8.15 1.28
CA GLY A 235 5.92 7.82 2.37
C GLY A 235 6.65 6.50 2.11
N HIS A 236 7.21 6.31 0.92
CA HIS A 236 8.08 5.18 0.58
C HIS A 236 9.51 5.46 1.08
N VAL A 237 10.03 4.59 1.93
CA VAL A 237 11.41 4.68 2.45
C VAL A 237 12.43 4.28 1.38
N HIS A 238 12.05 3.41 0.44
CA HIS A 238 12.90 2.89 -0.63
C HIS A 238 12.35 3.24 -2.00
N ILE A 239 13.22 3.67 -2.90
CA ILE A 239 12.94 4.00 -4.30
C ILE A 239 12.35 2.77 -5.03
N ASP A 240 12.89 1.58 -4.76
CA ASP A 240 12.48 0.31 -5.39
C ASP A 240 10.96 0.03 -5.34
N THR A 241 10.27 0.54 -4.33
CA THR A 241 8.80 0.38 -4.21
C THR A 241 8.02 1.32 -5.11
N THR A 242 8.64 2.36 -5.65
CA THR A 242 8.00 3.31 -6.56
C THR A 242 8.48 3.11 -8.00
N GLU A 243 9.68 2.56 -8.19
CA GLU A 243 10.22 2.22 -9.53
C GLU A 243 9.36 1.21 -10.30
N ILE A 244 8.58 0.38 -9.60
CA ILE A 244 7.61 -0.52 -10.25
C ILE A 244 6.59 0.21 -11.13
N TYR A 245 6.37 1.50 -10.90
CA TYR A 245 5.45 2.31 -11.72
C TYR A 245 6.13 2.83 -12.99
N THR A 246 7.46 2.93 -13.04
CA THR A 246 8.21 3.38 -14.22
C THR A 246 8.26 2.34 -15.35
N HIS A 247 7.97 1.07 -15.05
CA HIS A 247 7.89 0.01 -16.07
C HIS A 247 6.55 -0.03 -16.82
N LEU A 248 5.61 0.89 -16.50
CA LEU A 248 4.25 0.83 -17.01
C LEU A 248 4.09 1.46 -18.40
N ASP A 249 5.06 2.25 -18.89
CA ASP A 249 4.86 2.90 -20.20
C ASP A 249 6.16 3.15 -21.00
N ASN A 250 6.41 2.31 -22.01
CA ASN A 250 7.31 2.63 -23.11
C ASN A 250 6.76 3.76 -24.01
N GLN A 251 5.47 4.12 -23.87
CA GLN A 251 4.84 5.17 -24.65
C GLN A 251 5.29 6.56 -24.16
N GLU A 252 5.38 6.77 -22.83
CA GLU A 252 5.87 8.03 -22.26
C GLU A 252 7.32 8.35 -22.70
N VAL A 253 8.18 7.32 -22.82
CA VAL A 253 9.55 7.51 -23.31
C VAL A 253 9.56 7.99 -24.77
N LYS A 254 8.64 7.48 -25.59
CA LYS A 254 8.46 7.96 -26.97
C LYS A 254 7.95 9.39 -26.99
N ASP A 255 6.90 9.69 -26.21
CA ASP A 255 6.27 11.00 -26.18
C ASP A 255 7.27 12.08 -25.71
N VAL A 256 8.04 11.82 -24.64
CA VAL A 256 9.12 12.71 -24.18
C VAL A 256 10.21 12.92 -25.25
N MET A 257 10.55 11.89 -26.02
CA MET A 257 11.53 12.04 -27.11
C MET A 257 10.97 12.86 -28.27
N PHE A 258 9.69 12.75 -28.58
CA PHE A 258 9.04 13.58 -29.59
C PHE A 258 8.81 15.03 -29.13
N GLU A 259 8.61 15.24 -27.83
CA GLU A 259 8.46 16.57 -27.22
C GLU A 259 9.80 17.20 -26.78
N HIS A 260 10.92 16.54 -27.04
CA HIS A 260 12.23 17.06 -26.66
C HIS A 260 12.44 18.46 -27.30
N PRO A 261 12.86 19.47 -26.53
CA PRO A 261 13.00 20.86 -27.03
C PRO A 261 13.81 20.99 -28.31
N LEU A 262 14.82 20.12 -28.50
CA LEU A 262 15.61 20.09 -29.74
C LEU A 262 14.94 19.36 -30.89
N ALA A 263 13.92 18.52 -30.64
CA ALA A 263 13.17 17.87 -31.72
C ALA A 263 12.18 18.84 -32.40
N GLN A 264 11.78 19.90 -31.70
CA GLN A 264 10.92 20.95 -32.22
C GLN A 264 11.68 22.16 -32.79
N PHE A 265 13.03 22.09 -32.77
CA PHE A 265 13.88 23.16 -33.27
C PHE A 265 13.83 23.22 -34.80
N LYS A 266 13.09 24.17 -35.34
CA LYS A 266 13.12 24.48 -36.79
C LYS A 266 14.35 25.35 -37.07
N MET A 267 15.10 25.00 -38.10
CA MET A 267 16.29 25.76 -38.55
C MET A 267 15.97 27.25 -38.91
N GLU A 268 14.69 27.54 -39.13
CA GLU A 268 14.20 28.92 -39.39
C GLU A 268 14.32 29.83 -38.17
N ASP A 269 14.28 29.30 -36.95
CA ASP A 269 14.41 30.06 -35.72
C ASP A 269 15.86 30.46 -35.42
N ALA A 270 16.84 29.81 -36.03
CA ALA A 270 18.26 30.09 -35.86
C ALA A 270 18.71 31.37 -36.63
N LEU A 271 17.98 31.71 -37.70
CA LEU A 271 18.28 32.91 -38.50
C LEU A 271 17.80 34.21 -37.87
N ALA A 272 16.86 34.15 -36.93
CA ALA A 272 16.32 35.34 -36.23
C ALA A 272 17.27 35.87 -35.11
N TYR A 273 18.26 35.06 -34.70
CA TYR A 273 19.26 35.49 -33.68
C TYR A 273 20.56 36.04 -34.26
N CYS A 274 20.69 36.08 -35.59
CA CYS A 274 21.88 36.60 -36.28
C CYS A 274 21.60 37.87 -37.12
N ALA A 275 20.46 38.54 -36.91
CA ALA A 275 20.12 39.79 -37.57
C ALA A 275 20.14 40.98 -36.60
#